data_079ed3212734d6432b7ee43869e08e54
#
_entry.id   079ed3212734d6432b7ee43869e08e54
#
_cell.length_a   1.000
_cell.length_b   1.000
_cell.length_c   1.000
_cell.angle_alpha   90.00
_cell.angle_beta   90.00
_cell.angle_gamma   90.00
#
_symmetry.space_group_name_H-M   'P 1'
#
loop_
_entity.id
_entity.type
_entity.pdbx_description
1 polymer ?
#
loop_
_entity_poly.entity_id
_entity_poly.type
_entity_poly.pdbx_seq_one_letter_code
_entity_poly.pdbx_strand_id
1 'polypeptide(L)'
;EVETVKRTFEIARLNLIQYHGDESPEFCDAVGLPYIKAFRVQKGMNLRSEIDRYPNASGFLLDAYVKGQPGGTGEGFDWELIPQSHAPIILAGGLTPDNARAAIDQVAPWALDVSGGIEIKPGRKDPDKMARFMDACRN
;
A
#
# COMPACT_ATOMS: atom_id res chain seq x y z
N GLU A 1 8.55 16.31 13.06
CA GLU A 1 9.92 16.88 12.97
C GLU A 1 10.92 15.79 12.59
N VAL A 2 11.93 16.11 11.78
CA VAL A 2 12.95 15.17 11.26
C VAL A 2 13.64 14.40 12.40
N GLU A 3 14.09 15.10 13.43
CA GLU A 3 14.80 14.48 14.56
C GLU A 3 13.93 13.50 15.35
N THR A 4 12.63 13.76 15.47
CA THR A 4 11.69 12.84 16.11
C THR A 4 11.58 11.51 15.34
N VAL A 5 11.53 11.59 14.00
CA VAL A 5 11.48 10.40 13.14
C VAL A 5 12.75 9.58 13.27
N LYS A 6 13.94 10.23 13.18
CA LYS A 6 15.25 9.58 13.33
C LYS A 6 15.38 8.88 14.68
N ARG A 7 15.05 9.59 15.76
CA ARG A 7 15.08 9.01 17.11
C ARG A 7 14.16 7.80 17.27
N THR A 8 12.93 7.88 16.71
CA THR A 8 11.98 6.76 16.76
C THR A 8 12.51 5.56 15.99
N PHE A 9 13.08 5.80 14.81
CA PHE A 9 13.67 4.77 13.95
C PHE A 9 14.79 4.01 14.70
N GLU A 10 15.68 4.74 15.37
CA GLU A 10 16.78 4.17 16.15
C GLU A 10 16.28 3.36 17.36
N ILE A 11 15.41 3.97 18.20
CA ILE A 11 14.89 3.33 19.42
C ILE A 11 14.14 2.05 19.09
N ALA A 12 13.28 2.09 18.07
CA ALA A 12 12.48 0.94 17.63
C ALA A 12 13.26 -0.05 16.75
N ARG A 13 14.52 0.26 16.39
CA ARG A 13 15.38 -0.54 15.51
C ARG A 13 14.70 -0.88 14.20
N LEU A 14 14.09 0.12 13.58
CA LEU A 14 13.38 -0.04 12.30
C LEU A 14 14.38 -0.17 11.15
N ASN A 15 13.91 -0.71 10.03
CA ASN A 15 14.67 -0.80 8.78
C ASN A 15 14.03 0.00 7.65
N LEU A 16 12.75 0.36 7.81
CA LEU A 16 11.97 1.03 6.79
C LEU A 16 10.89 1.89 7.46
N ILE A 17 10.63 3.07 6.89
CA ILE A 17 9.57 3.98 7.31
C ILE A 17 8.43 3.90 6.30
N GLN A 18 7.19 3.93 6.75
CA GLN A 18 6.04 4.19 5.89
C GLN A 18 5.49 5.59 6.17
N TYR A 19 5.62 6.47 5.19
CA TYR A 19 4.96 7.77 5.21
C TYR A 19 3.57 7.65 4.57
N HIS A 20 2.52 7.91 5.35
CA HIS A 20 1.13 7.73 4.92
C HIS A 20 0.26 8.99 5.07
N GLY A 21 0.89 10.12 5.36
CA GLY A 21 0.27 11.45 5.43
C GLY A 21 0.68 12.35 4.27
N ASP A 22 0.73 13.65 4.53
CA ASP A 22 1.04 14.68 3.54
C ASP A 22 2.53 15.09 3.57
N GLU A 23 3.41 14.18 4.03
CA GLU A 23 4.85 14.44 4.07
C GLU A 23 5.37 14.73 2.67
N SER A 24 6.04 15.88 2.51
CA SER A 24 6.61 16.27 1.24
C SER A 24 7.87 15.45 0.88
N PRO A 25 8.25 15.37 -0.41
CA PRO A 25 9.50 14.74 -0.82
C PRO A 25 10.71 15.30 -0.08
N GLU A 26 10.78 16.63 0.09
CA GLU A 26 11.88 17.30 0.78
C GLU A 26 11.96 16.89 2.26
N PHE A 27 10.81 16.70 2.91
CA PHE A 27 10.78 16.19 4.29
C PHE A 27 11.29 14.75 4.36
N CYS A 28 10.81 13.87 3.48
CA CYS A 28 11.24 12.48 3.44
C CYS A 28 12.75 12.37 3.19
N ASP A 29 13.26 13.16 2.25
CA ASP A 29 14.68 13.18 1.91
C ASP A 29 15.54 13.79 3.04
N ALA A 30 15.04 14.80 3.75
CA ALA A 30 15.76 15.39 4.90
C ALA A 30 15.90 14.41 6.08
N VAL A 31 14.98 13.46 6.23
CA VAL A 31 15.12 12.37 7.21
C VAL A 31 16.27 11.45 6.82
N GLY A 32 16.47 11.18 5.53
CA GLY A 32 17.62 10.43 5.00
C GLY A 32 17.64 8.95 5.37
N LEU A 33 16.47 8.36 5.63
CA LEU A 33 16.31 6.95 5.98
C LEU A 33 15.46 6.25 4.92
N PRO A 34 15.61 4.91 4.71
CA PRO A 34 14.80 4.17 3.76
C PRO A 34 13.30 4.31 4.06
N TYR A 35 12.51 4.59 3.02
CA TYR A 35 11.07 4.76 3.19
C TYR A 35 10.24 4.26 2.02
N ILE A 36 8.98 3.93 2.29
CA ILE A 36 7.92 3.79 1.31
C ILE A 36 6.93 4.95 1.49
N LYS A 37 6.39 5.46 0.37
CA LYS A 37 5.34 6.48 0.38
C LYS A 37 3.99 5.81 0.11
N ALA A 38 3.04 6.03 1.00
CA ALA A 38 1.67 5.55 0.82
C ALA A 38 0.79 6.64 0.21
N PHE A 39 -0.03 6.25 -0.78
CA PHE A 39 -1.03 7.09 -1.40
C PHE A 39 -2.41 6.47 -1.23
N ARG A 40 -3.36 7.25 -0.73
CA ARG A 40 -4.77 6.91 -0.84
C ARG A 40 -5.24 7.30 -2.24
N VAL A 41 -5.46 6.30 -3.07
CA VAL A 41 -5.83 6.52 -4.47
C VAL A 41 -7.25 7.07 -4.57
N GLN A 42 -7.42 8.14 -5.35
CA GLN A 42 -8.71 8.80 -5.58
C GLN A 42 -9.01 8.87 -7.06
N LYS A 43 -10.31 8.89 -7.39
CA LYS A 43 -10.76 9.05 -8.78
C LYS A 43 -10.23 10.38 -9.36
N GLY A 44 -9.59 10.28 -10.51
CA GLY A 44 -9.00 11.44 -11.20
C GLY A 44 -7.60 11.83 -10.72
N MET A 45 -7.03 11.14 -9.73
CA MET A 45 -5.65 11.33 -9.30
C MET A 45 -4.68 10.87 -10.38
N ASN A 46 -3.70 11.71 -10.71
CA ASN A 46 -2.61 11.34 -11.60
C ASN A 46 -1.50 10.63 -10.79
N LEU A 47 -1.68 9.33 -10.56
CA LEU A 47 -0.74 8.51 -9.78
C LEU A 47 0.70 8.57 -10.29
N ARG A 48 0.89 8.63 -11.62
CA ARG A 48 2.21 8.75 -12.21
C ARG A 48 2.93 10.00 -11.73
N SER A 49 2.22 11.14 -11.80
CA SER A 49 2.77 12.42 -11.34
C SER A 49 3.08 12.41 -9.84
N GLU A 50 2.23 11.78 -9.02
CA GLU A 50 2.47 11.69 -7.57
C GLU A 50 3.68 10.80 -7.25
N ILE A 51 3.82 9.67 -7.91
CA ILE A 51 4.96 8.75 -7.77
C ILE A 51 6.27 9.46 -8.17
N ASP A 52 6.27 10.16 -9.30
CA ASP A 52 7.46 10.83 -9.83
C ASP A 52 7.99 11.96 -8.92
N ARG A 53 7.17 12.45 -7.98
CA ARG A 53 7.60 13.43 -6.95
C ARG A 53 8.54 12.84 -5.90
N TYR A 54 8.58 11.51 -5.73
CA TYR A 54 9.37 10.83 -4.69
C TYR A 54 10.43 9.91 -5.29
N PRO A 55 11.46 10.46 -5.98
CA PRO A 55 12.44 9.64 -6.70
C PRO A 55 13.30 8.76 -5.79
N ASN A 56 13.40 9.11 -4.51
CA ASN A 56 14.22 8.39 -3.52
C ASN A 56 13.42 7.38 -2.69
N ALA A 57 12.12 7.20 -2.96
CA ALA A 57 11.31 6.20 -2.28
C ALA A 57 11.77 4.78 -2.61
N SER A 58 11.88 3.92 -1.60
CA SER A 58 12.19 2.49 -1.77
C SER A 58 11.00 1.68 -2.30
N GLY A 59 9.81 2.25 -2.27
CA GLY A 59 8.58 1.64 -2.78
C GLY A 59 7.36 2.55 -2.55
N PHE A 60 6.24 2.14 -3.13
CA PHE A 60 4.96 2.85 -3.00
C PHE A 60 3.87 1.91 -2.54
N LEU A 61 3.12 2.31 -1.50
CA LEU A 61 1.90 1.62 -1.09
C LEU A 61 0.71 2.38 -1.67
N LEU A 62 -0.09 1.70 -2.48
CA LEU A 62 -1.28 2.25 -3.12
C LEU A 62 -2.53 1.67 -2.45
N ASP A 63 -3.20 2.48 -1.61
CA ASP A 63 -4.45 2.12 -0.96
C ASP A 63 -5.62 2.50 -1.87
N ALA A 64 -6.15 1.50 -2.57
CA ALA A 64 -7.23 1.60 -3.55
C ALA A 64 -8.64 1.53 -2.91
N TYR A 65 -8.76 1.65 -1.59
CA TYR A 65 -10.04 1.57 -0.90
C TYR A 65 -10.94 2.79 -1.17
N VAL A 66 -12.11 2.55 -1.73
CA VAL A 66 -13.19 3.53 -1.83
C VAL A 66 -14.27 3.22 -0.79
N LYS A 67 -14.50 4.16 0.13
CA LYS A 67 -15.50 3.99 1.21
C LYS A 67 -16.89 3.75 0.61
N GLY A 68 -17.51 2.61 1.01
CA GLY A 68 -18.86 2.26 0.57
C GLY A 68 -18.93 1.39 -0.69
N GLN A 69 -17.80 1.06 -1.31
CA GLN A 69 -17.75 0.08 -2.40
C GLN A 69 -17.07 -1.20 -1.92
N PRO A 70 -17.68 -2.39 -2.12
CA PRO A 70 -17.02 -3.66 -1.84
C PRO A 70 -15.79 -3.81 -2.74
N GLY A 71 -14.65 -4.13 -2.17
CA GLY A 71 -13.48 -4.47 -2.95
C GLY A 71 -13.76 -5.69 -3.84
N GLY A 72 -13.35 -5.64 -5.10
CA GLY A 72 -13.40 -6.78 -6.00
C GLY A 72 -14.62 -6.90 -6.91
N THR A 73 -15.52 -5.93 -6.95
CA THR A 73 -16.70 -5.94 -7.85
C THR A 73 -16.49 -5.16 -9.16
N GLY A 74 -15.30 -4.63 -9.43
CA GLY A 74 -15.02 -3.80 -10.61
C GLY A 74 -15.57 -2.37 -10.54
N GLU A 75 -16.30 -2.03 -9.48
CA GLU A 75 -16.82 -0.67 -9.24
C GLU A 75 -15.94 0.12 -8.23
N GLY A 76 -14.87 -0.50 -7.72
CA GLY A 76 -13.84 0.15 -6.93
C GLY A 76 -12.80 0.88 -7.79
N PHE A 77 -11.66 1.15 -7.23
CA PHE A 77 -10.54 1.70 -7.99
C PHE A 77 -10.13 0.72 -9.11
N ASP A 78 -10.03 1.26 -10.32
CA ASP A 78 -9.58 0.50 -11.49
C ASP A 78 -8.07 0.27 -11.40
N TRP A 79 -7.68 -0.97 -11.18
CA TRP A 79 -6.27 -1.37 -11.08
C TRP A 79 -5.49 -1.12 -12.40
N GLU A 80 -6.17 -0.99 -13.53
CA GLU A 80 -5.52 -0.63 -14.81
C GLU A 80 -4.94 0.79 -14.78
N LEU A 81 -5.38 1.63 -13.85
CA LEU A 81 -4.85 2.99 -13.67
C LEU A 81 -3.52 3.02 -12.87
N ILE A 82 -3.07 1.88 -12.34
CA ILE A 82 -1.79 1.81 -11.64
C ILE A 82 -0.65 1.89 -12.66
N PRO A 83 0.16 2.95 -12.63
CA PRO A 83 1.24 3.12 -13.59
C PRO A 83 2.40 2.18 -13.28
N GLN A 84 3.22 1.91 -14.28
CA GLN A 84 4.55 1.36 -14.04
C GLN A 84 5.36 2.33 -13.18
N SER A 85 6.09 1.80 -12.20
CA SER A 85 6.85 2.59 -11.23
C SER A 85 8.35 2.26 -11.31
N HIS A 86 9.19 3.24 -10.96
CA HIS A 86 10.63 3.06 -10.81
C HIS A 86 11.00 2.26 -9.54
N ALA A 87 10.07 2.11 -8.61
CA ALA A 87 10.22 1.38 -7.36
C ALA A 87 9.05 0.39 -7.16
N PRO A 88 9.21 -0.64 -6.31
CA PRO A 88 8.19 -1.64 -6.06
C PRO A 88 6.84 -1.06 -5.62
N ILE A 89 5.75 -1.63 -6.14
CA ILE A 89 4.38 -1.30 -5.73
C ILE A 89 3.89 -2.32 -4.71
N ILE A 90 3.36 -1.83 -3.60
CA ILE A 90 2.59 -2.59 -2.62
C ILE A 90 1.12 -2.20 -2.81
N LEU A 91 0.29 -3.16 -3.17
CA LEU A 91 -1.14 -2.90 -3.37
C LEU A 91 -1.90 -3.14 -2.07
N ALA A 92 -2.69 -2.15 -1.67
CA ALA A 92 -3.56 -2.17 -0.49
C ALA A 92 -4.97 -1.72 -0.84
N GLY A 93 -5.87 -1.83 0.13
CA GLY A 93 -7.25 -1.33 0.04
C GLY A 93 -8.23 -2.34 -0.56
N GLY A 94 -9.21 -2.74 0.24
CA GLY A 94 -10.30 -3.62 -0.19
C GLY A 94 -9.90 -5.04 -0.58
N LEU A 95 -8.66 -5.46 -0.33
CA LEU A 95 -8.20 -6.81 -0.63
C LEU A 95 -8.86 -7.85 0.27
N THR A 96 -9.20 -8.99 -0.33
CA THR A 96 -9.82 -10.15 0.32
C THR A 96 -9.23 -11.44 -0.27
N PRO A 97 -9.46 -12.62 0.35
CA PRO A 97 -9.07 -13.89 -0.27
C PRO A 97 -9.65 -14.10 -1.68
N ASP A 98 -10.83 -13.51 -1.95
CA ASP A 98 -11.57 -13.76 -3.19
C ASP A 98 -11.07 -12.89 -4.36
N ASN A 99 -10.41 -11.74 -4.09
CA ASN A 99 -9.88 -10.85 -5.13
C ASN A 99 -8.36 -10.78 -5.20
N ALA A 100 -7.63 -11.37 -4.24
CA ALA A 100 -6.18 -11.30 -4.18
C ALA A 100 -5.51 -11.84 -5.46
N ARG A 101 -6.00 -12.95 -6.02
CA ARG A 101 -5.47 -13.51 -7.26
C ARG A 101 -5.65 -12.56 -8.45
N ALA A 102 -6.85 -12.00 -8.60
CA ALA A 102 -7.13 -11.01 -9.66
C ALA A 102 -6.25 -9.76 -9.54
N ALA A 103 -6.02 -9.30 -8.31
CA ALA A 103 -5.11 -8.19 -8.03
C ALA A 103 -3.68 -8.48 -8.50
N ILE A 104 -3.18 -9.69 -8.24
CA ILE A 104 -1.86 -10.14 -8.67
C ILE A 104 -1.77 -10.19 -10.19
N ASP A 105 -2.75 -10.80 -10.85
CA ASP A 105 -2.76 -10.99 -12.29
C ASP A 105 -2.86 -9.68 -13.08
N GLN A 106 -3.60 -8.69 -12.54
CA GLN A 106 -3.79 -7.40 -13.21
C GLN A 106 -2.67 -6.41 -12.93
N VAL A 107 -2.18 -6.34 -11.69
CA VAL A 107 -1.23 -5.30 -11.25
C VAL A 107 0.21 -5.81 -11.25
N ALA A 108 0.40 -7.12 -11.06
CA ALA A 108 1.72 -7.72 -10.80
C ALA A 108 2.50 -6.97 -9.68
N PRO A 109 1.88 -6.68 -8.53
CA PRO A 109 2.52 -5.90 -7.48
C PRO A 109 3.66 -6.70 -6.84
N TRP A 110 4.62 -6.01 -6.24
CA TRP A 110 5.67 -6.65 -5.46
C TRP A 110 5.14 -7.30 -4.18
N ALA A 111 4.12 -6.69 -3.56
CA ALA A 111 3.44 -7.23 -2.37
C ALA A 111 1.98 -6.79 -2.32
N LEU A 112 1.19 -7.52 -1.52
CA LEU A 112 -0.17 -7.16 -1.12
C LEU A 112 -0.18 -6.81 0.37
N ASP A 113 -0.91 -5.74 0.73
CA ASP A 113 -1.20 -5.36 2.11
C ASP A 113 -2.69 -5.52 2.39
N VAL A 114 -3.06 -6.35 3.36
CA VAL A 114 -4.44 -6.66 3.71
C VAL A 114 -4.72 -6.46 5.19
N SER A 115 -5.82 -5.81 5.50
CA SER A 115 -6.28 -5.63 6.88
C SER A 115 -7.71 -6.14 7.08
N GLY A 116 -8.72 -5.36 6.73
CA GLY A 116 -10.12 -5.71 7.00
C GLY A 116 -10.62 -6.95 6.27
N GLY A 117 -10.10 -7.23 5.07
CA GLY A 117 -10.53 -8.36 4.24
C GLY A 117 -10.27 -9.75 4.82
N ILE A 118 -9.41 -9.83 5.84
CA ILE A 118 -9.11 -11.06 6.58
C ILE A 118 -9.60 -11.01 8.03
N GLU A 119 -10.61 -10.17 8.32
CA GLU A 119 -11.19 -10.05 9.66
C GLU A 119 -12.55 -10.75 9.76
N ILE A 120 -12.85 -11.28 10.95
CA ILE A 120 -14.21 -11.70 11.36
C ILE A 120 -15.02 -10.45 11.69
N LYS A 121 -14.40 -9.53 12.43
CA LYS A 121 -14.93 -8.22 12.81
C LYS A 121 -13.75 -7.26 13.02
N PRO A 122 -13.95 -5.95 13.02
CA PRO A 122 -12.87 -4.98 13.19
C PRO A 122 -11.93 -5.32 14.34
N GLY A 123 -10.64 -5.42 14.04
CA GLY A 123 -9.57 -5.75 14.98
C GLY A 123 -9.41 -7.24 15.32
N ARG A 124 -10.24 -8.14 14.77
CA ARG A 124 -10.13 -9.60 15.00
C ARG A 124 -9.93 -10.34 13.68
N LYS A 125 -8.73 -10.82 13.46
CA LYS A 125 -8.37 -11.61 12.27
C LYS A 125 -9.02 -12.99 12.29
N ASP A 126 -9.32 -13.49 11.08
CA ASP A 126 -9.89 -14.80 10.80
C ASP A 126 -8.78 -15.73 10.27
N PRO A 127 -8.38 -16.79 11.00
CA PRO A 127 -7.33 -17.69 10.55
C PRO A 127 -7.62 -18.35 9.20
N ASP A 128 -8.89 -18.69 8.92
CA ASP A 128 -9.28 -19.35 7.67
C ASP A 128 -9.17 -18.36 6.49
N LYS A 129 -9.61 -17.12 6.68
CA LYS A 129 -9.42 -16.06 5.68
C LYS A 129 -7.94 -15.76 5.45
N MET A 130 -7.12 -15.74 6.51
CA MET A 130 -5.67 -15.56 6.37
C MET A 130 -5.05 -16.68 5.54
N ALA A 131 -5.38 -17.94 5.82
CA ALA A 131 -4.88 -19.09 5.07
C ALA A 131 -5.30 -18.99 3.58
N ARG A 132 -6.58 -18.75 3.31
CA ARG A 132 -7.09 -18.59 1.94
C ARG A 132 -6.43 -17.43 1.19
N PHE A 133 -6.18 -16.29 1.87
CA PHE A 133 -5.48 -15.17 1.27
C PHE A 133 -4.05 -15.56 0.87
N MET A 134 -3.33 -16.22 1.74
CA MET A 134 -1.97 -16.70 1.46
C MET A 134 -1.93 -17.72 0.33
N ASP A 135 -2.92 -18.61 0.25
CA ASP A 135 -3.03 -19.58 -0.85
C ASP A 135 -3.30 -18.87 -2.19
N ALA A 136 -4.15 -17.85 -2.20
CA ALA A 136 -4.40 -17.04 -3.39
C ALA A 136 -3.15 -16.26 -3.85
N CYS A 137 -2.23 -15.95 -2.93
CA CYS A 137 -0.97 -15.27 -3.27
C CYS A 137 0.10 -16.22 -3.85
N ARG A 138 0.00 -17.54 -3.59
CA ARG A 138 1.04 -18.52 -3.99
C ARG A 138 0.77 -19.18 -5.35
N ASN A 139 -0.47 -19.26 -5.72
CA ASN A 139 -0.94 -19.94 -6.95
C ASN A 139 -1.19 -18.97 -8.08
#